data_ed15b0f46d042690456bd9b9065c4d38
#
_entry.id   ed15b0f46d042690456bd9b9065c4d38
#
_cell.length_a   1.000
_cell.length_b   1.000
_cell.length_c   1.000
_cell.angle_alpha   90.00
_cell.angle_beta   90.00
_cell.angle_gamma   90.00
#
_symmetry.space_group_name_H-M   'P 1'
#
loop_
_entity.id
_entity.type
_entity.pdbx_description
1 polymer ?
#
loop_
_entity_poly.entity_id
_entity_poly.type
_entity_poly.pdbx_seq_one_letter_code
_entity_poly.pdbx_strand_id
1 'polypeptide(L)'
;MPNPSTEATPRGVSGVAGFISVLAFSIINFFLFGQGVILDPFHQGEYFATLPTLLHSQPGAHAFTIHGGLDFIPVWLAQTWFGAQHTFLVTQILYGLCNTGAALLLWGTAVLLCPVPKGRARLILLVAVGALATQVVGYRDLFLLLSLFLFCLHRKVETTPRRLVCEVLLGLAAGFNLFWSYDRGIAGVLAIGSAVVLALLLQRRHLLSILSFATTIAWLGFGTDFFALTDYVKNLTFLLETSSQWGYGLSARPLALSLLLVVPTALAGFALIRCLPWPWRWSEDLPLIGALAVLLAIFFKIGVNRADFQHIQMGFWVPLLSLLYAARRQRLARNGGWDLSAHPRAAAVAIVAAVLLGLVGLNPSPFFAVLLAGALLAFSRRLLVPALAALLVLLAAFNLYKSPVERVWAQGLAWVPALTALPDDAALATPGVQWASRRLQESGAQCVFDLANNGVINGVTDLPACTKYIYPVYATPPYEADLLSDLQHADPPAVVYSTTFWSFNLNNISMHDKFPRLKAYLDARYPVEECQVDYCLRFKTKG
;
A
#
# COMPACT_ATOMS: atom_id res chain seq x y z
N MET A 1 -21.51 14.96 50.04
CA MET A 1 -20.76 14.54 48.86
C MET A 1 -21.35 15.31 47.69
N PRO A 2 -20.66 16.22 47.05
CA PRO A 2 -21.17 16.98 45.93
C PRO A 2 -21.16 16.08 44.68
N ASN A 3 -22.31 16.08 44.02
CA ASN A 3 -22.57 15.43 42.74
C ASN A 3 -21.56 15.90 41.70
N PRO A 4 -20.81 15.04 40.98
CA PRO A 4 -19.94 15.49 39.91
C PRO A 4 -20.84 15.91 38.77
N SER A 5 -20.94 17.24 38.58
CA SER A 5 -21.55 17.85 37.42
C SER A 5 -21.00 17.20 36.13
N THR A 6 -21.87 16.53 35.40
CA THR A 6 -21.63 16.03 34.04
C THR A 6 -21.41 17.22 33.12
N GLU A 7 -20.19 17.77 33.09
CA GLU A 7 -19.76 18.62 32.00
C GLU A 7 -19.79 17.79 30.71
N ALA A 8 -20.87 17.95 29.97
CA ALA A 8 -20.99 17.47 28.61
C ALA A 8 -19.91 18.17 27.77
N THR A 9 -18.72 17.58 27.71
CA THR A 9 -17.65 18.05 26.84
C THR A 9 -18.08 17.89 25.39
N PRO A 10 -17.83 18.87 24.53
CA PRO A 10 -18.15 18.77 23.09
C PRO A 10 -17.26 17.70 22.44
N ARG A 11 -17.67 16.42 22.56
CA ARG A 11 -16.97 15.26 21.98
C ARG A 11 -17.00 15.28 20.45
N GLY A 12 -17.92 16.03 19.83
CA GLY A 12 -18.11 16.09 18.38
C GLY A 12 -17.06 16.89 17.62
N VAL A 13 -16.75 18.08 18.08
CA VAL A 13 -15.96 19.07 17.28
C VAL A 13 -14.54 18.60 16.96
N SER A 14 -13.84 17.98 17.90
CA SER A 14 -12.47 17.52 17.65
C SER A 14 -12.36 16.29 16.76
N GLY A 15 -13.39 15.42 16.76
CA GLY A 15 -13.46 14.29 15.83
C GLY A 15 -13.71 14.75 14.40
N VAL A 16 -14.64 15.69 14.21
CA VAL A 16 -14.94 16.29 12.91
C VAL A 16 -13.71 17.02 12.35
N ALA A 17 -13.02 17.82 13.16
CA ALA A 17 -11.80 18.52 12.71
C ALA A 17 -10.69 17.55 12.28
N GLY A 18 -10.49 16.45 13.01
CA GLY A 18 -9.53 15.41 12.61
C GLY A 18 -9.92 14.71 11.31
N PHE A 19 -11.20 14.38 11.14
CA PHE A 19 -11.72 13.81 9.90
C PHE A 19 -11.51 14.76 8.70
N ILE A 20 -11.90 16.03 8.86
CA ILE A 20 -11.69 17.06 7.81
C ILE A 20 -10.20 17.21 7.49
N SER A 21 -9.32 17.16 8.49
CA SER A 21 -7.87 17.26 8.24
C SER A 21 -7.35 16.08 7.41
N VAL A 22 -7.78 14.84 7.67
CA VAL A 22 -7.38 13.69 6.84
C VAL A 22 -7.86 13.88 5.40
N LEU A 23 -9.10 14.30 5.19
CA LEU A 23 -9.62 14.58 3.85
C LEU A 23 -8.83 15.68 3.15
N ALA A 24 -8.59 16.79 3.82
CA ALA A 24 -7.82 17.90 3.25
C ALA A 24 -6.39 17.49 2.88
N PHE A 25 -5.69 16.80 3.77
CA PHE A 25 -4.34 16.28 3.47
C PHE A 25 -4.34 15.23 2.37
N SER A 26 -5.35 14.37 2.29
CA SER A 26 -5.48 13.40 1.20
C SER A 26 -5.68 14.09 -0.15
N ILE A 27 -6.55 15.10 -0.21
CA ILE A 27 -6.78 15.92 -1.41
C ILE A 27 -5.49 16.65 -1.82
N ILE A 28 -4.84 17.31 -0.88
CA ILE A 28 -3.56 18.00 -1.12
C ILE A 28 -2.51 16.99 -1.64
N ASN A 29 -2.36 15.84 -1.00
CA ASN A 29 -1.40 14.84 -1.43
C ASN A 29 -1.72 14.29 -2.82
N PHE A 30 -2.98 14.03 -3.12
CA PHE A 30 -3.39 13.48 -4.42
C PHE A 30 -3.15 14.49 -5.55
N PHE A 31 -3.66 15.71 -5.43
CA PHE A 31 -3.64 16.68 -6.52
C PHE A 31 -2.34 17.48 -6.64
N LEU A 32 -1.67 17.76 -5.53
CA LEU A 32 -0.50 18.64 -5.52
C LEU A 32 0.82 17.89 -5.41
N PHE A 33 0.88 16.80 -4.65
CA PHE A 33 2.12 16.07 -4.37
C PHE A 33 2.11 14.64 -4.91
N GLY A 34 0.97 14.17 -5.41
CA GLY A 34 0.82 12.87 -6.06
C GLY A 34 1.44 12.83 -7.45
N GLN A 35 1.03 11.84 -8.20
CA GLN A 35 1.45 11.71 -9.60
C GLN A 35 0.66 12.69 -10.48
N GLY A 36 1.25 13.13 -11.59
CA GLY A 36 0.60 14.01 -12.54
C GLY A 36 -0.56 13.36 -13.28
N VAL A 37 -1.29 14.15 -14.08
CA VAL A 37 -2.40 13.66 -14.91
C VAL A 37 -1.92 12.68 -15.99
N ILE A 38 -0.73 12.92 -16.56
CA ILE A 38 -0.09 11.98 -17.49
C ILE A 38 0.37 10.75 -16.72
N LEU A 39 -0.03 9.60 -17.17
CA LEU A 39 0.24 8.34 -16.51
C LEU A 39 1.73 7.99 -16.55
N ASP A 40 2.28 7.65 -15.38
CA ASP A 40 3.57 6.97 -15.31
C ASP A 40 3.39 5.52 -15.78
N PRO A 41 3.97 5.13 -16.93
CA PRO A 41 3.71 3.82 -17.51
C PRO A 41 4.20 2.66 -16.65
N PHE A 42 5.15 2.88 -15.74
CA PHE A 42 5.80 1.81 -14.98
C PHE A 42 5.26 1.63 -13.57
N HIS A 43 4.80 2.70 -12.92
CA HIS A 43 4.31 2.64 -11.55
C HIS A 43 2.79 2.67 -11.44
N GLN A 44 2.12 3.43 -12.33
CA GLN A 44 0.67 3.47 -12.41
C GLN A 44 0.15 2.51 -13.48
N GLY A 45 0.90 2.38 -14.59
CA GLY A 45 0.50 1.59 -15.74
C GLY A 45 0.47 0.09 -15.48
N GLU A 46 1.20 -0.40 -14.47
CA GLU A 46 1.24 -1.84 -14.15
C GLU A 46 -0.13 -2.45 -13.83
N TYR A 47 -1.14 -1.62 -13.54
CA TYR A 47 -2.49 -2.11 -13.23
C TYR A 47 -3.40 -2.28 -14.46
N PHE A 48 -2.99 -1.81 -15.65
CA PHE A 48 -3.89 -1.78 -16.81
C PHE A 48 -3.80 -3.00 -17.73
N ALA A 49 -2.81 -3.86 -17.60
CA ALA A 49 -2.69 -5.07 -18.44
C ALA A 49 -3.54 -6.23 -17.93
N THR A 50 -3.87 -6.28 -16.63
CA THR A 50 -4.55 -7.43 -16.01
C THR A 50 -5.97 -7.57 -16.51
N LEU A 51 -6.77 -6.50 -16.54
CA LEU A 51 -8.17 -6.58 -16.95
C LEU A 51 -8.36 -7.01 -18.41
N PRO A 52 -7.71 -6.42 -19.42
CA PRO A 52 -7.79 -6.91 -20.78
C PRO A 52 -7.37 -8.38 -20.91
N THR A 53 -6.33 -8.79 -20.17
CA THR A 53 -5.88 -10.19 -20.20
C THR A 53 -6.94 -11.13 -19.64
N LEU A 54 -7.60 -10.79 -18.52
CA LEU A 54 -8.66 -11.62 -17.94
C LEU A 54 -9.92 -11.68 -18.81
N LEU A 55 -10.28 -10.58 -19.48
CA LEU A 55 -11.49 -10.51 -20.32
C LEU A 55 -11.32 -11.20 -21.68
N HIS A 56 -10.13 -11.14 -22.28
CA HIS A 56 -9.86 -11.67 -23.61
C HIS A 56 -9.13 -13.03 -23.59
N SER A 57 -8.77 -13.54 -22.41
CA SER A 57 -8.21 -14.88 -22.27
C SER A 57 -9.26 -15.94 -22.59
N GLN A 58 -8.80 -17.08 -23.10
CA GLN A 58 -9.69 -18.24 -23.26
C GLN A 58 -10.23 -18.68 -21.89
N PRO A 59 -11.50 -19.17 -21.81
CA PRO A 59 -12.05 -19.72 -20.58
C PRO A 59 -11.13 -20.78 -19.96
N GLY A 60 -10.77 -20.59 -18.69
CA GLY A 60 -9.85 -21.47 -17.96
C GLY A 60 -8.36 -21.15 -18.16
N ALA A 61 -8.01 -20.17 -19.00
CA ALA A 61 -6.65 -19.68 -19.06
C ALA A 61 -6.29 -18.94 -17.76
N HIS A 62 -5.14 -19.26 -17.18
CA HIS A 62 -4.64 -18.61 -15.99
C HIS A 62 -3.77 -17.40 -16.38
N ALA A 63 -3.91 -16.31 -15.63
CA ALA A 63 -3.04 -15.13 -15.72
C ALA A 63 -2.42 -14.81 -14.37
N PHE A 64 -1.11 -14.67 -14.33
CA PHE A 64 -0.39 -14.33 -13.10
C PHE A 64 -0.50 -12.84 -12.81
N THR A 65 -1.24 -12.49 -11.76
CA THR A 65 -1.34 -11.13 -11.21
C THR A 65 -0.33 -10.95 -10.08
N ILE A 66 0.13 -9.72 -9.88
CA ILE A 66 1.17 -9.42 -8.88
C ILE A 66 0.56 -9.06 -7.53
N HIS A 67 -0.55 -8.30 -7.54
CA HIS A 67 -1.14 -7.78 -6.31
C HIS A 67 -2.49 -8.39 -5.97
N GLY A 68 -3.13 -9.11 -6.90
CA GLY A 68 -4.46 -9.67 -6.72
C GLY A 68 -5.57 -8.80 -7.33
N GLY A 69 -6.73 -8.72 -6.68
CA GLY A 69 -7.88 -7.95 -7.17
C GLY A 69 -7.61 -6.47 -7.38
N LEU A 70 -6.63 -5.94 -6.67
CA LEU A 70 -6.17 -4.57 -6.84
C LEU A 70 -5.72 -4.27 -8.29
N ASP A 71 -5.17 -5.27 -9.00
CA ASP A 71 -4.65 -5.10 -10.35
C ASP A 71 -5.76 -4.92 -11.40
N PHE A 72 -7.02 -5.21 -11.08
CA PHE A 72 -8.10 -5.13 -12.06
C PHE A 72 -9.42 -4.54 -11.54
N ILE A 73 -9.75 -4.64 -10.24
CA ILE A 73 -11.04 -4.16 -9.72
C ILE A 73 -11.24 -2.65 -9.95
N PRO A 74 -10.28 -1.75 -9.63
CA PRO A 74 -10.46 -0.33 -9.89
C PRO A 74 -10.58 -0.01 -11.38
N VAL A 75 -9.84 -0.73 -12.23
CA VAL A 75 -9.89 -0.61 -13.69
C VAL A 75 -11.25 -1.06 -14.22
N TRP A 76 -11.74 -2.21 -13.76
CA TRP A 76 -13.07 -2.73 -14.12
C TRP A 76 -14.21 -1.78 -13.70
N LEU A 77 -14.14 -1.22 -12.49
CA LEU A 77 -15.11 -0.23 -12.02
C LEU A 77 -15.07 1.05 -12.89
N ALA A 78 -13.87 1.51 -13.23
CA ALA A 78 -13.70 2.67 -14.10
C ALA A 78 -14.33 2.44 -15.48
N GLN A 79 -14.04 1.31 -16.11
CA GLN A 79 -14.62 0.94 -17.41
C GLN A 79 -16.13 0.78 -17.36
N THR A 80 -16.65 0.14 -16.31
CA THR A 80 -18.09 -0.12 -16.16
C THR A 80 -18.90 1.16 -15.97
N TRP A 81 -18.36 2.14 -15.24
CA TRP A 81 -19.09 3.36 -14.90
C TRP A 81 -18.87 4.52 -15.86
N PHE A 82 -17.71 4.59 -16.50
CA PHE A 82 -17.30 5.74 -17.32
C PHE A 82 -16.94 5.37 -18.77
N GLY A 83 -16.91 4.09 -19.09
CA GLY A 83 -16.53 3.59 -20.41
C GLY A 83 -15.01 3.33 -20.56
N ALA A 84 -14.66 2.46 -21.49
CA ALA A 84 -13.29 1.99 -21.69
C ALA A 84 -12.30 3.12 -22.07
N GLN A 85 -12.81 4.19 -22.65
CA GLN A 85 -11.98 5.31 -23.13
C GLN A 85 -11.51 6.30 -22.04
N HIS A 86 -12.09 6.23 -20.83
CA HIS A 86 -11.78 7.13 -19.69
C HIS A 86 -11.24 6.37 -18.48
N THR A 87 -10.73 5.17 -18.70
CA THR A 87 -10.33 4.24 -17.65
C THR A 87 -9.19 4.79 -16.81
N PHE A 88 -8.18 5.41 -17.42
CA PHE A 88 -6.96 5.82 -16.72
C PHE A 88 -7.23 6.88 -15.66
N LEU A 89 -7.91 7.96 -16.01
CA LEU A 89 -8.19 9.05 -15.09
C LEU A 89 -9.05 8.57 -13.91
N VAL A 90 -10.12 7.83 -14.21
CA VAL A 90 -11.04 7.33 -13.18
C VAL A 90 -10.36 6.32 -12.27
N THR A 91 -9.53 5.43 -12.82
CA THR A 91 -8.74 4.48 -12.02
C THR A 91 -7.79 5.20 -11.06
N GLN A 92 -7.09 6.25 -11.50
CA GLN A 92 -6.25 7.06 -10.63
C GLN A 92 -7.05 7.68 -9.46
N ILE A 93 -8.25 8.21 -9.75
CA ILE A 93 -9.15 8.75 -8.73
C ILE A 93 -9.58 7.66 -7.75
N LEU A 94 -9.93 6.47 -8.23
CA LEU A 94 -10.31 5.34 -7.38
C LEU A 94 -9.15 4.91 -6.45
N TYR A 95 -7.92 4.85 -6.94
CA TYR A 95 -6.75 4.62 -6.08
C TYR A 95 -6.55 5.74 -5.06
N GLY A 96 -6.77 7.00 -5.44
CA GLY A 96 -6.76 8.14 -4.52
C GLY A 96 -7.82 8.02 -3.42
N LEU A 97 -9.02 7.57 -3.76
CA LEU A 97 -10.09 7.29 -2.80
C LEU A 97 -9.74 6.11 -1.87
N CYS A 98 -9.13 5.05 -2.40
CA CYS A 98 -8.64 3.94 -1.59
C CYS A 98 -7.55 4.39 -0.60
N ASN A 99 -6.60 5.23 -1.04
CA ASN A 99 -5.59 5.82 -0.16
C ASN A 99 -6.23 6.67 0.94
N THR A 100 -7.21 7.50 0.58
CA THR A 100 -7.95 8.33 1.54
C THR A 100 -8.70 7.46 2.56
N GLY A 101 -9.37 6.41 2.08
CA GLY A 101 -10.05 5.42 2.94
C GLY A 101 -9.08 4.74 3.91
N ALA A 102 -7.92 4.29 3.42
CA ALA A 102 -6.87 3.70 4.24
C ALA A 102 -6.34 4.69 5.30
N ALA A 103 -6.12 5.96 4.93
CA ALA A 103 -5.68 7.00 5.86
C ALA A 103 -6.74 7.29 6.94
N LEU A 104 -8.03 7.33 6.58
CA LEU A 104 -9.14 7.49 7.53
C LEU A 104 -9.23 6.32 8.50
N LEU A 105 -9.05 5.09 8.02
CA LEU A 105 -9.06 3.88 8.85
C LEU A 105 -7.86 3.82 9.80
N LEU A 106 -6.67 4.19 9.32
CA LEU A 106 -5.49 4.31 10.18
C LEU A 106 -5.69 5.38 11.26
N TRP A 107 -6.15 6.56 10.88
CA TRP A 107 -6.48 7.63 11.80
C TRP A 107 -7.54 7.19 12.83
N GLY A 108 -8.64 6.58 12.38
CA GLY A 108 -9.69 6.04 13.24
C GLY A 108 -9.16 5.00 14.22
N THR A 109 -8.31 4.07 13.74
CA THR A 109 -7.65 3.06 14.58
C THR A 109 -6.74 3.71 15.62
N ALA A 110 -5.95 4.70 15.23
CA ALA A 110 -5.09 5.46 16.14
C ALA A 110 -5.92 6.18 17.22
N VAL A 111 -7.07 6.76 16.87
CA VAL A 111 -8.00 7.39 17.83
C VAL A 111 -8.57 6.36 18.81
N LEU A 112 -8.92 5.16 18.35
CA LEU A 112 -9.41 4.08 19.22
C LEU A 112 -8.32 3.56 20.17
N LEU A 113 -7.07 3.52 19.71
CA LEU A 113 -5.94 3.00 20.46
C LEU A 113 -5.29 4.04 21.40
N CYS A 114 -5.34 5.32 21.07
CA CYS A 114 -4.68 6.37 21.85
C CYS A 114 -5.64 7.05 22.82
N PRO A 115 -5.26 7.27 24.09
CA PRO A 115 -6.00 8.14 24.99
C PRO A 115 -5.75 9.58 24.58
N VAL A 116 -6.70 10.15 23.88
CA VAL A 116 -6.56 11.50 23.38
C VAL A 116 -6.67 12.51 24.52
N PRO A 117 -5.70 13.41 24.72
CA PRO A 117 -5.79 14.48 25.71
C PRO A 117 -6.99 15.40 25.40
N LYS A 118 -7.51 16.10 26.41
CA LYS A 118 -8.62 17.05 26.22
C LYS A 118 -8.09 18.40 25.63
N GLY A 119 -8.98 19.16 24.99
CA GLY A 119 -8.70 20.53 24.56
C GLY A 119 -7.81 20.65 23.30
N ARG A 120 -7.06 21.76 23.20
CA ARG A 120 -6.23 22.10 22.01
C ARG A 120 -5.19 21.03 21.66
N ALA A 121 -4.60 20.39 22.65
CA ALA A 121 -3.63 19.32 22.43
C ALA A 121 -4.25 18.12 21.71
N ARG A 122 -5.54 17.82 21.98
CA ARG A 122 -6.29 16.79 21.26
C ARG A 122 -6.42 17.13 19.77
N LEU A 123 -6.82 18.36 19.47
CA LEU A 123 -7.00 18.81 18.08
C LEU A 123 -5.69 18.69 17.30
N ILE A 124 -4.60 19.22 17.85
CA ILE A 124 -3.27 19.19 17.19
C ILE A 124 -2.82 17.73 16.98
N LEU A 125 -2.99 16.86 17.98
CA LEU A 125 -2.65 15.45 17.84
C LEU A 125 -3.46 14.77 16.72
N LEU A 126 -4.77 15.01 16.66
CA LEU A 126 -5.62 14.42 15.64
C LEU A 126 -5.28 14.92 14.23
N VAL A 127 -4.96 16.19 14.10
CA VAL A 127 -4.50 16.78 12.83
C VAL A 127 -3.14 16.20 12.42
N ALA A 128 -2.20 16.09 13.35
CA ALA A 128 -0.87 15.54 13.07
C ALA A 128 -0.94 14.05 12.69
N VAL A 129 -1.73 13.25 13.41
CA VAL A 129 -1.94 11.83 13.05
C VAL A 129 -2.64 11.71 11.70
N GLY A 130 -3.61 12.60 11.40
CA GLY A 130 -4.27 12.65 10.09
C GLY A 130 -3.30 12.95 8.95
N ALA A 131 -2.45 13.96 9.11
CA ALA A 131 -1.43 14.30 8.12
C ALA A 131 -0.44 13.14 7.89
N LEU A 132 0.02 12.50 8.97
CA LEU A 132 0.93 11.35 8.89
C LEU A 132 0.26 10.13 8.28
N ALA A 133 -1.00 9.86 8.59
CA ALA A 133 -1.73 8.74 8.04
C ALA A 133 -1.71 8.76 6.51
N THR A 134 -1.86 9.93 5.89
CA THR A 134 -1.84 10.08 4.43
C THR A 134 -0.48 9.81 3.78
N GLN A 135 0.61 9.77 4.57
CA GLN A 135 1.98 9.58 4.08
C GLN A 135 2.49 8.14 4.25
N VAL A 136 1.88 7.36 5.14
CA VAL A 136 2.41 6.04 5.54
C VAL A 136 1.51 4.87 5.13
N VAL A 137 0.38 5.13 4.48
CA VAL A 137 -0.51 4.10 3.96
C VAL A 137 -0.62 4.17 2.45
N GLY A 138 -0.95 3.04 1.83
CA GLY A 138 -1.26 2.93 0.42
C GLY A 138 -2.65 2.30 0.19
N TYR A 139 -3.14 2.37 -1.03
CA TYR A 139 -4.40 1.73 -1.45
C TYR A 139 -4.42 0.22 -1.21
N ARG A 140 -3.26 -0.43 -1.14
CA ARG A 140 -3.12 -1.86 -0.77
C ARG A 140 -3.57 -2.13 0.67
N ASP A 141 -3.41 -1.16 1.56
CA ASP A 141 -3.66 -1.33 2.99
C ASP A 141 -5.14 -1.18 3.38
N LEU A 142 -6.02 -0.78 2.44
CA LEU A 142 -7.41 -0.40 2.71
C LEU A 142 -8.18 -1.45 3.53
N PHE A 143 -8.25 -2.68 3.03
CA PHE A 143 -9.03 -3.74 3.69
C PHE A 143 -8.32 -4.36 4.89
N LEU A 144 -6.99 -4.35 4.93
CA LEU A 144 -6.23 -4.70 6.12
C LEU A 144 -6.51 -3.72 7.27
N LEU A 145 -6.47 -2.42 6.98
CA LEU A 145 -6.79 -1.37 7.96
C LEU A 145 -8.26 -1.36 8.35
N LEU A 146 -9.18 -1.64 7.41
CA LEU A 146 -10.59 -1.82 7.73
C LEU A 146 -10.80 -2.97 8.72
N SER A 147 -10.15 -4.10 8.48
CA SER A 147 -10.20 -5.26 9.38
C SER A 147 -9.63 -4.94 10.76
N LEU A 148 -8.49 -4.26 10.82
CA LEU A 148 -7.88 -3.84 12.09
C LEU A 148 -8.76 -2.81 12.83
N PHE A 149 -9.33 -1.84 12.11
CA PHE A 149 -10.24 -0.84 12.65
C PHE A 149 -11.48 -1.50 13.27
N LEU A 150 -12.13 -2.41 12.53
CA LEU A 150 -13.30 -3.14 13.00
C LEU A 150 -12.99 -4.02 14.21
N PHE A 151 -11.83 -4.68 14.23
CA PHE A 151 -11.36 -5.44 15.39
C PHE A 151 -11.18 -4.52 16.62
N CYS A 152 -10.57 -3.36 16.45
CA CYS A 152 -10.41 -2.37 17.53
C CYS A 152 -11.75 -1.75 17.96
N LEU A 153 -12.65 -1.48 17.00
CA LEU A 153 -13.98 -0.92 17.26
C LEU A 153 -14.85 -1.89 18.03
N HIS A 154 -14.88 -3.18 17.66
CA HIS A 154 -15.62 -4.23 18.36
C HIS A 154 -15.34 -4.24 19.86
N ARG A 155 -14.09 -3.99 20.25
CA ARG A 155 -13.68 -3.93 21.67
C ARG A 155 -14.22 -2.71 22.42
N LYS A 156 -14.77 -1.71 21.72
CA LYS A 156 -15.31 -0.46 22.29
C LYS A 156 -16.83 -0.43 22.28
N VAL A 157 -17.44 -1.27 21.46
CA VAL A 157 -18.91 -1.31 21.35
C VAL A 157 -19.49 -2.07 22.54
N GLU A 158 -20.45 -1.45 23.22
CA GLU A 158 -21.06 -2.02 24.42
C GLU A 158 -22.29 -2.88 24.12
N THR A 159 -23.07 -2.51 23.08
CA THR A 159 -24.32 -3.19 22.75
C THR A 159 -24.11 -4.43 21.88
N THR A 160 -24.79 -5.52 22.21
CA THR A 160 -24.71 -6.80 21.50
C THR A 160 -25.01 -6.67 19.99
N PRO A 161 -26.08 -6.00 19.53
CA PRO A 161 -26.36 -5.90 18.09
C PRO A 161 -25.22 -5.25 17.31
N ARG A 162 -24.64 -4.16 17.83
CA ARG A 162 -23.53 -3.46 17.17
C ARG A 162 -22.26 -4.32 17.15
N ARG A 163 -22.02 -5.12 18.19
CA ARG A 163 -20.89 -6.09 18.21
C ARG A 163 -21.05 -7.13 17.12
N LEU A 164 -22.24 -7.72 16.96
CA LEU A 164 -22.51 -8.70 15.92
C LEU A 164 -22.30 -8.11 14.52
N VAL A 165 -22.76 -6.88 14.28
CA VAL A 165 -22.48 -6.17 13.01
C VAL A 165 -20.97 -5.98 12.79
N CYS A 166 -20.22 -5.55 13.81
CA CYS A 166 -18.77 -5.44 13.71
C CYS A 166 -18.09 -6.78 13.40
N GLU A 167 -18.57 -7.89 13.97
CA GLU A 167 -18.04 -9.23 13.70
C GLU A 167 -18.28 -9.65 12.25
N VAL A 168 -19.50 -9.47 11.75
CA VAL A 168 -19.82 -9.78 10.35
C VAL A 168 -18.96 -8.94 9.40
N LEU A 169 -18.92 -7.62 9.60
CA LEU A 169 -18.13 -6.72 8.76
C LEU A 169 -16.63 -7.03 8.82
N LEU A 170 -16.11 -7.42 9.99
CA LEU A 170 -14.72 -7.83 10.14
C LEU A 170 -14.40 -9.07 9.30
N GLY A 171 -15.27 -10.09 9.34
CA GLY A 171 -15.08 -11.30 8.54
C GLY A 171 -15.15 -11.01 7.03
N LEU A 172 -16.14 -10.22 6.59
CA LEU A 172 -16.25 -9.78 5.19
C LEU A 172 -15.00 -9.00 4.75
N ALA A 173 -14.56 -8.01 5.54
CA ALA A 173 -13.40 -7.19 5.21
C ALA A 173 -12.10 -8.03 5.14
N ALA A 174 -11.90 -8.95 6.09
CA ALA A 174 -10.73 -9.83 6.12
C ALA A 174 -10.73 -10.83 4.96
N GLY A 175 -11.91 -11.38 4.61
CA GLY A 175 -12.06 -12.27 3.46
C GLY A 175 -11.78 -11.54 2.14
N PHE A 176 -12.33 -10.34 1.96
CA PHE A 176 -12.07 -9.53 0.79
C PHE A 176 -10.61 -9.06 0.71
N ASN A 177 -9.99 -8.73 1.85
CA ASN A 177 -8.57 -8.35 1.91
C ASN A 177 -7.66 -9.44 1.34
N LEU A 178 -7.99 -10.73 1.53
CA LEU A 178 -7.21 -11.85 1.00
C LEU A 178 -7.10 -11.78 -0.53
N PHE A 179 -8.20 -11.45 -1.21
CA PHE A 179 -8.23 -11.34 -2.67
C PHE A 179 -7.82 -9.95 -3.19
N TRP A 180 -7.95 -8.91 -2.36
CA TRP A 180 -7.60 -7.54 -2.73
C TRP A 180 -6.09 -7.37 -2.97
N SER A 181 -5.26 -7.87 -2.04
CA SER A 181 -3.81 -7.75 -2.15
C SER A 181 -3.14 -8.93 -1.45
N TYR A 182 -2.37 -9.73 -2.17
CA TYR A 182 -1.77 -10.97 -1.65
C TYR A 182 -0.95 -10.76 -0.39
N ASP A 183 -0.04 -9.78 -0.39
CA ASP A 183 0.83 -9.49 0.74
C ASP A 183 0.06 -8.97 1.97
N ARG A 184 -0.91 -8.07 1.75
CA ARG A 184 -1.78 -7.53 2.80
C ARG A 184 -2.83 -8.53 3.26
N GLY A 185 -3.32 -9.37 2.35
CA GLY A 185 -4.24 -10.45 2.63
C GLY A 185 -3.64 -11.48 3.59
N ILE A 186 -2.44 -11.97 3.26
CA ILE A 186 -1.70 -12.91 4.13
C ILE A 186 -1.38 -12.26 5.47
N ALA A 187 -0.91 -11.01 5.48
CA ALA A 187 -0.65 -10.28 6.72
C ALA A 187 -1.91 -10.16 7.59
N GLY A 188 -3.07 -9.89 6.98
CA GLY A 188 -4.36 -9.83 7.65
C GLY A 188 -4.79 -11.16 8.25
N VAL A 189 -4.71 -12.25 7.48
CA VAL A 189 -5.05 -13.59 7.96
C VAL A 189 -4.13 -14.01 9.11
N LEU A 190 -2.83 -13.83 9.00
CA LEU A 190 -1.89 -14.21 10.05
C LEU A 190 -2.04 -13.35 11.30
N ALA A 191 -2.21 -12.05 11.17
CA ALA A 191 -2.26 -11.14 12.32
C ALA A 191 -3.66 -11.04 12.92
N ILE A 192 -4.66 -10.65 12.14
CA ILE A 192 -6.02 -10.43 12.62
C ILE A 192 -6.74 -11.75 12.80
N GLY A 193 -6.53 -12.71 11.89
CA GLY A 193 -7.08 -14.06 12.00
C GLY A 193 -6.63 -14.76 13.27
N SER A 194 -5.32 -14.74 13.60
CA SER A 194 -4.81 -15.30 14.85
C SER A 194 -5.38 -14.59 16.09
N ALA A 195 -5.54 -13.25 16.02
CA ALA A 195 -6.14 -12.48 17.10
C ALA A 195 -7.63 -12.81 17.30
N VAL A 196 -8.38 -13.00 16.22
CA VAL A 196 -9.79 -13.42 16.23
C VAL A 196 -9.93 -14.81 16.82
N VAL A 197 -9.09 -15.77 16.41
CA VAL A 197 -9.07 -17.13 16.98
C VAL A 197 -8.74 -17.08 18.47
N LEU A 198 -7.72 -16.31 18.85
CA LEU A 198 -7.35 -16.15 20.26
C LEU A 198 -8.48 -15.50 21.08
N ALA A 199 -9.16 -14.48 20.54
CA ALA A 199 -10.31 -13.85 21.18
C ALA A 199 -11.52 -14.81 21.28
N LEU A 200 -11.72 -15.68 20.30
CA LEU A 200 -12.75 -16.71 20.35
C LEU A 200 -12.46 -17.71 21.48
N LEU A 201 -11.23 -18.21 21.57
CA LEU A 201 -10.84 -19.19 22.60
C LEU A 201 -10.90 -18.60 24.01
N LEU A 202 -10.45 -17.36 24.20
CA LEU A 202 -10.36 -16.73 25.52
C LEU A 202 -11.65 -16.04 25.96
N GLN A 203 -12.42 -15.50 25.04
CA GLN A 203 -13.53 -14.59 25.34
C GLN A 203 -14.86 -15.07 24.74
N ARG A 204 -14.86 -16.16 23.96
CA ARG A 204 -16.00 -16.68 23.19
C ARG A 204 -16.64 -15.62 22.29
N ARG A 205 -15.82 -14.75 21.71
CA ARG A 205 -16.22 -13.66 20.79
C ARG A 205 -15.70 -13.94 19.39
N HIS A 206 -16.25 -13.25 18.38
CA HIS A 206 -15.80 -13.31 16.97
C HIS A 206 -16.15 -14.61 16.22
N LEU A 207 -17.13 -15.40 16.69
CA LEU A 207 -17.60 -16.55 15.92
C LEU A 207 -18.15 -16.12 14.56
N LEU A 208 -18.96 -15.04 14.53
CA LEU A 208 -19.50 -14.52 13.27
C LEU A 208 -18.42 -13.96 12.36
N SER A 209 -17.31 -13.45 12.89
CA SER A 209 -16.17 -13.03 12.06
C SER A 209 -15.58 -14.20 11.29
N ILE A 210 -15.43 -15.37 11.95
CA ILE A 210 -14.91 -16.58 11.28
C ILE A 210 -15.90 -17.10 10.25
N LEU A 211 -17.19 -17.16 10.58
CA LEU A 211 -18.22 -17.61 9.65
C LEU A 211 -18.32 -16.69 8.43
N SER A 212 -18.35 -15.37 8.63
CA SER A 212 -18.39 -14.39 7.55
C SER A 212 -17.13 -14.43 6.68
N PHE A 213 -15.95 -14.60 7.29
CA PHE A 213 -14.71 -14.80 6.56
C PHE A 213 -14.78 -16.05 5.67
N ALA A 214 -15.17 -17.20 6.24
CA ALA A 214 -15.28 -18.45 5.49
C ALA A 214 -16.31 -18.34 4.34
N THR A 215 -17.45 -17.69 4.59
CA THR A 215 -18.47 -17.44 3.58
C THR A 215 -17.95 -16.55 2.45
N THR A 216 -17.19 -15.49 2.79
CA THR A 216 -16.59 -14.60 1.78
C THR A 216 -15.57 -15.34 0.91
N ILE A 217 -14.70 -16.16 1.52
CA ILE A 217 -13.74 -16.99 0.79
C ILE A 217 -14.47 -17.99 -0.12
N ALA A 218 -15.50 -18.66 0.39
CA ALA A 218 -16.28 -19.60 -0.39
C ALA A 218 -16.98 -18.90 -1.57
N TRP A 219 -17.61 -17.76 -1.32
CA TRP A 219 -18.32 -17.03 -2.37
C TRP A 219 -17.38 -16.47 -3.43
N LEU A 220 -16.27 -15.83 -3.06
CA LEU A 220 -15.31 -15.29 -4.01
C LEU A 220 -14.52 -16.41 -4.71
N GLY A 221 -14.00 -17.36 -3.94
CA GLY A 221 -13.09 -18.39 -4.46
C GLY A 221 -13.74 -19.50 -5.28
N PHE A 222 -15.04 -19.72 -5.11
CA PHE A 222 -15.80 -20.75 -5.86
C PHE A 222 -16.99 -20.18 -6.66
N GLY A 223 -17.41 -18.93 -6.36
CA GLY A 223 -18.56 -18.29 -7.00
C GLY A 223 -18.20 -17.27 -8.07
N THR A 224 -16.92 -16.96 -8.28
CA THR A 224 -16.46 -16.00 -9.29
C THR A 224 -15.24 -16.53 -10.03
N ASP A 225 -15.22 -16.32 -11.36
CA ASP A 225 -14.06 -16.71 -12.19
C ASP A 225 -12.83 -15.83 -11.92
N PHE A 226 -13.04 -14.56 -11.55
CA PHE A 226 -11.95 -13.63 -11.29
C PHE A 226 -11.13 -13.92 -10.03
N PHE A 227 -11.71 -14.64 -9.07
CA PHE A 227 -11.09 -14.93 -7.77
C PHE A 227 -10.99 -16.42 -7.51
N ALA A 228 -10.99 -17.26 -8.57
CA ALA A 228 -10.88 -18.69 -8.40
C ALA A 228 -9.77 -19.07 -7.41
N LEU A 229 -10.10 -19.83 -6.38
CA LEU A 229 -9.16 -20.18 -5.31
C LEU A 229 -7.95 -20.95 -5.84
N THR A 230 -8.13 -21.72 -6.90
CA THR A 230 -7.05 -22.43 -7.60
C THR A 230 -6.03 -21.45 -8.17
N ASP A 231 -6.50 -20.36 -8.78
CA ASP A 231 -5.65 -19.35 -9.39
C ASP A 231 -5.00 -18.46 -8.34
N TYR A 232 -5.70 -18.17 -7.25
CA TYR A 232 -5.11 -17.54 -6.07
C TYR A 232 -3.91 -18.32 -5.54
N VAL A 233 -4.05 -19.66 -5.37
CA VAL A 233 -2.96 -20.52 -4.89
C VAL A 233 -1.79 -20.54 -5.89
N LYS A 234 -2.06 -20.67 -7.21
CA LYS A 234 -1.01 -20.59 -8.24
C LYS A 234 -0.26 -19.27 -8.20
N ASN A 235 -0.99 -18.13 -8.13
CA ASN A 235 -0.40 -16.80 -8.03
C ASN A 235 0.46 -16.66 -6.78
N LEU A 236 -0.03 -17.14 -5.64
CA LEU A 236 0.72 -17.09 -4.39
C LEU A 236 2.00 -17.92 -4.46
N THR A 237 1.94 -19.13 -5.02
CA THR A 237 3.11 -19.99 -5.21
C THR A 237 4.14 -19.31 -6.11
N PHE A 238 3.71 -18.78 -7.25
CA PHE A 238 4.55 -18.01 -8.16
C PHE A 238 5.25 -16.85 -7.44
N LEU A 239 4.52 -16.04 -6.68
CA LEU A 239 5.09 -14.91 -5.95
C LEU A 239 6.08 -15.34 -4.86
N LEU A 240 5.81 -16.43 -4.14
CA LEU A 240 6.73 -16.95 -3.12
C LEU A 240 8.04 -17.45 -3.72
N GLU A 241 7.99 -18.13 -4.87
CA GLU A 241 9.15 -18.65 -5.56
C GLU A 241 9.99 -17.57 -6.25
N THR A 242 9.34 -16.52 -6.76
CA THR A 242 10.00 -15.50 -7.57
C THR A 242 10.42 -14.25 -6.79
N SER A 243 9.74 -13.92 -5.68
CA SER A 243 9.93 -12.64 -4.95
C SER A 243 11.36 -12.36 -4.49
N SER A 244 12.15 -13.39 -4.20
CA SER A 244 13.56 -13.25 -3.82
C SER A 244 14.45 -12.79 -4.98
N GLN A 245 14.02 -12.98 -6.22
CA GLN A 245 14.79 -12.70 -7.42
C GLN A 245 14.65 -11.23 -7.90
N TRP A 246 13.61 -10.54 -7.47
CA TRP A 246 13.32 -9.14 -7.83
C TRP A 246 13.23 -8.22 -6.60
N GLY A 247 13.75 -8.69 -5.47
CA GLY A 247 13.93 -7.91 -4.25
C GLY A 247 15.30 -7.25 -4.16
N TYR A 248 15.39 -6.19 -3.37
CA TYR A 248 16.65 -5.54 -2.99
C TYR A 248 16.95 -5.85 -1.53
N GLY A 249 17.91 -6.72 -1.25
CA GLY A 249 18.29 -7.05 0.13
C GLY A 249 18.90 -5.87 0.89
N LEU A 250 18.81 -5.89 2.21
CA LEU A 250 19.41 -4.87 3.10
C LEU A 250 20.92 -4.73 2.92
N SER A 251 21.63 -5.81 2.61
CA SER A 251 23.09 -5.80 2.41
C SER A 251 23.56 -4.91 1.27
N ALA A 252 22.70 -4.65 0.29
CA ALA A 252 23.00 -3.79 -0.85
C ALA A 252 22.62 -2.31 -0.62
N ARG A 253 22.17 -1.95 0.58
CA ARG A 253 21.57 -0.63 0.85
C ARG A 253 22.36 0.18 1.88
N PRO A 254 22.28 1.52 1.82
CA PRO A 254 22.90 2.39 2.81
C PRO A 254 22.45 2.05 4.24
N LEU A 255 23.36 2.16 5.19
CA LEU A 255 23.11 1.94 6.62
C LEU A 255 21.86 2.72 7.12
N ALA A 256 21.65 3.92 6.58
CA ALA A 256 20.49 4.76 6.92
C ALA A 256 19.14 4.06 6.65
N LEU A 257 18.98 3.36 5.50
CA LEU A 257 17.75 2.61 5.20
C LEU A 257 17.55 1.41 6.12
N SER A 258 18.66 0.73 6.47
CA SER A 258 18.62 -0.38 7.42
C SER A 258 18.20 0.10 8.81
N LEU A 259 18.73 1.23 9.26
CA LEU A 259 18.35 1.85 10.54
C LEU A 259 16.89 2.32 10.54
N LEU A 260 16.40 2.85 9.41
CA LEU A 260 15.00 3.24 9.24
C LEU A 260 14.04 2.09 9.47
N LEU A 261 14.39 0.90 9.03
CA LEU A 261 13.57 -0.29 9.22
C LEU A 261 13.73 -0.87 10.63
N VAL A 262 14.97 -1.06 11.08
CA VAL A 262 15.28 -1.78 12.33
C VAL A 262 14.87 -0.97 13.57
N VAL A 263 15.18 0.32 13.64
CA VAL A 263 14.98 1.11 14.86
C VAL A 263 13.50 1.27 15.23
N PRO A 264 12.59 1.69 14.33
CA PRO A 264 11.17 1.79 14.66
C PRO A 264 10.56 0.43 15.03
N THR A 265 10.96 -0.63 14.30
CA THR A 265 10.47 -1.99 14.57
C THR A 265 10.91 -2.48 15.94
N ALA A 266 12.18 -2.30 16.28
CA ALA A 266 12.72 -2.69 17.59
C ALA A 266 12.07 -1.92 18.75
N LEU A 267 11.90 -0.58 18.60
CA LEU A 267 11.24 0.26 19.59
C LEU A 267 9.78 -0.17 19.81
N ALA A 268 9.05 -0.43 18.71
CA ALA A 268 7.66 -0.88 18.78
C ALA A 268 7.56 -2.27 19.40
N GLY A 269 8.41 -3.21 18.99
CA GLY A 269 8.47 -4.56 19.56
C GLY A 269 8.76 -4.54 21.06
N PHE A 270 9.77 -3.78 21.47
CA PHE A 270 10.07 -3.59 22.90
C PHE A 270 8.90 -2.98 23.68
N ALA A 271 8.25 -1.97 23.12
CA ALA A 271 7.08 -1.34 23.72
C ALA A 271 5.91 -2.31 23.88
N LEU A 272 5.65 -3.18 22.89
CA LEU A 272 4.62 -4.23 22.97
C LEU A 272 4.96 -5.29 24.03
N ILE A 273 6.21 -5.74 24.10
CA ILE A 273 6.67 -6.69 25.14
C ILE A 273 6.39 -6.12 26.53
N ARG A 274 6.66 -4.84 26.75
CA ARG A 274 6.38 -4.19 28.04
C ARG A 274 4.89 -4.03 28.34
N CYS A 275 4.02 -4.22 27.36
CA CYS A 275 2.57 -4.24 27.55
C CYS A 275 2.03 -5.61 27.93
N LEU A 276 2.84 -6.68 27.84
CA LEU A 276 2.45 -8.00 28.27
C LEU A 276 2.24 -8.03 29.80
N PRO A 277 1.17 -8.65 30.28
CA PRO A 277 0.94 -8.78 31.72
C PRO A 277 1.98 -9.74 32.35
N TRP A 278 2.63 -9.29 33.41
CA TRP A 278 3.56 -10.13 34.17
C TRP A 278 3.04 -10.34 35.61
N PRO A 279 3.00 -11.55 36.15
CA PRO A 279 3.19 -12.83 35.46
C PRO A 279 2.18 -13.05 34.35
N TRP A 280 2.51 -13.88 33.39
CA TRP A 280 1.68 -14.15 32.19
C TRP A 280 0.24 -14.51 32.59
N ARG A 281 -0.67 -13.56 32.43
CA ARG A 281 -2.10 -13.76 32.65
C ARG A 281 -2.82 -13.51 31.33
N TRP A 282 -3.80 -14.35 31.06
CA TRP A 282 -4.71 -14.14 29.96
C TRP A 282 -5.44 -12.81 30.13
N SER A 283 -5.18 -11.86 29.28
CA SER A 283 -5.80 -10.54 29.31
C SER A 283 -6.61 -10.29 28.04
N GLU A 284 -7.62 -9.46 28.14
CA GLU A 284 -8.43 -9.04 26.99
C GLU A 284 -7.60 -8.31 25.91
N ASP A 285 -6.42 -7.84 26.26
CA ASP A 285 -5.54 -7.12 25.34
C ASP A 285 -4.61 -8.04 24.55
N LEU A 286 -4.43 -9.28 24.99
CA LEU A 286 -3.50 -10.22 24.37
C LEU A 286 -3.75 -10.45 22.86
N PRO A 287 -5.02 -10.59 22.38
CA PRO A 287 -5.28 -10.71 20.93
C PRO A 287 -4.78 -9.51 20.12
N LEU A 288 -4.96 -8.29 20.62
CA LEU A 288 -4.52 -7.09 19.93
C LEU A 288 -2.99 -6.94 19.94
N ILE A 289 -2.34 -7.23 21.07
CA ILE A 289 -0.87 -7.22 21.17
C ILE A 289 -0.29 -8.25 20.18
N GLY A 290 -0.88 -9.45 20.12
CA GLY A 290 -0.50 -10.49 19.18
C GLY A 290 -0.64 -10.03 17.71
N ALA A 291 -1.79 -9.45 17.36
CA ALA A 291 -2.01 -8.91 16.02
C ALA A 291 -0.94 -7.87 15.62
N LEU A 292 -0.68 -6.89 16.49
CA LEU A 292 0.32 -5.85 16.24
C LEU A 292 1.74 -6.44 16.15
N ALA A 293 2.08 -7.43 16.97
CA ALA A 293 3.38 -8.08 16.93
C ALA A 293 3.58 -8.89 15.62
N VAL A 294 2.56 -9.62 15.18
CA VAL A 294 2.60 -10.36 13.91
C VAL A 294 2.69 -9.41 12.73
N LEU A 295 1.89 -8.33 12.70
CA LEU A 295 2.00 -7.29 11.66
C LEU A 295 3.41 -6.68 11.64
N LEU A 296 3.97 -6.37 12.81
CA LEU A 296 5.31 -5.80 12.92
C LEU A 296 6.36 -6.73 12.31
N ALA A 297 6.29 -8.04 12.59
CA ALA A 297 7.19 -9.04 12.03
C ALA A 297 7.05 -9.18 10.50
N ILE A 298 5.82 -9.20 9.99
CA ILE A 298 5.55 -9.34 8.55
C ILE A 298 6.04 -8.11 7.78
N PHE A 299 5.68 -6.90 8.24
CA PHE A 299 6.11 -5.67 7.57
C PHE A 299 7.61 -5.43 7.69
N PHE A 300 8.25 -5.89 8.78
CA PHE A 300 9.71 -5.95 8.87
C PHE A 300 10.29 -6.85 7.77
N LYS A 301 9.74 -8.07 7.60
CA LYS A 301 10.19 -9.00 6.55
C LYS A 301 10.03 -8.41 5.15
N ILE A 302 8.89 -7.76 4.87
CA ILE A 302 8.65 -7.10 3.57
C ILE A 302 9.71 -6.02 3.33
N GLY A 303 9.99 -5.18 4.32
CA GLY A 303 11.02 -4.15 4.23
C GLY A 303 12.45 -4.71 4.08
N VAL A 304 12.75 -5.89 4.65
CA VAL A 304 14.03 -6.57 4.44
C VAL A 304 14.17 -7.10 3.02
N ASN A 305 13.11 -7.71 2.48
CA ASN A 305 13.15 -8.30 1.14
C ASN A 305 13.27 -7.25 0.05
N ARG A 306 12.64 -6.09 0.24
CA ARG A 306 12.71 -4.98 -0.70
C ARG A 306 13.06 -3.69 0.04
N ALA A 307 14.33 -3.56 0.36
CA ALA A 307 14.90 -2.47 1.17
C ALA A 307 15.12 -1.19 0.35
N ASP A 308 14.10 -0.74 -0.37
CA ASP A 308 14.00 0.61 -0.88
C ASP A 308 13.09 1.47 0.02
N PHE A 309 13.23 2.78 -0.15
CA PHE A 309 12.57 3.73 0.72
C PHE A 309 11.03 3.60 0.67
N GLN A 310 10.44 3.41 -0.51
CA GLN A 310 8.98 3.33 -0.66
C GLN A 310 8.39 2.12 0.05
N HIS A 311 9.02 0.94 -0.07
CA HIS A 311 8.55 -0.28 0.58
C HIS A 311 8.73 -0.25 2.10
N ILE A 312 9.81 0.35 2.58
CA ILE A 312 10.00 0.57 4.01
C ILE A 312 8.94 1.53 4.55
N GLN A 313 8.68 2.64 3.85
CA GLN A 313 7.69 3.65 4.24
C GLN A 313 6.28 3.07 4.39
N MET A 314 5.84 2.21 3.46
CA MET A 314 4.53 1.59 3.49
C MET A 314 4.27 0.69 4.72
N GLY A 315 5.31 0.34 5.48
CA GLY A 315 5.22 -0.43 6.72
C GLY A 315 5.18 0.40 8.00
N PHE A 316 5.44 1.71 7.93
CA PHE A 316 5.63 2.55 9.13
C PHE A 316 4.38 2.77 9.99
N TRP A 317 3.20 2.59 9.44
CA TRP A 317 1.97 2.67 10.22
C TRP A 317 1.89 1.60 11.32
N VAL A 318 2.54 0.44 11.16
CA VAL A 318 2.52 -0.65 12.15
C VAL A 318 3.32 -0.29 13.41
N PRO A 319 4.59 0.14 13.33
CA PRO A 319 5.30 0.70 14.48
C PRO A 319 4.57 1.87 15.12
N LEU A 320 3.98 2.78 14.33
CA LEU A 320 3.21 3.91 14.83
C LEU A 320 2.05 3.46 15.71
N LEU A 321 1.18 2.57 15.22
CA LEU A 321 0.05 2.05 15.99
C LEU A 321 0.49 1.29 17.25
N SER A 322 1.56 0.50 17.12
CA SER A 322 2.12 -0.27 18.23
C SER A 322 2.61 0.64 19.36
N LEU A 323 3.31 1.71 19.02
CA LEU A 323 3.78 2.70 19.99
C LEU A 323 2.63 3.50 20.59
N LEU A 324 1.62 3.91 19.80
CA LEU A 324 0.42 4.58 20.31
C LEU A 324 -0.36 3.68 21.30
N TYR A 325 -0.51 2.41 20.96
CA TYR A 325 -1.14 1.43 21.86
C TYR A 325 -0.34 1.28 23.16
N ALA A 326 0.97 1.11 23.08
CA ALA A 326 1.83 0.96 24.26
C ALA A 326 1.80 2.21 25.15
N ALA A 327 1.79 3.41 24.56
CA ALA A 327 1.66 4.67 25.28
C ALA A 327 0.36 4.73 26.08
N ARG A 328 -0.74 4.28 25.47
CA ARG A 328 -2.03 4.19 26.16
C ARG A 328 -1.99 3.22 27.34
N ARG A 329 -1.47 2.00 27.12
CA ARG A 329 -1.44 0.94 28.13
C ARG A 329 -0.65 1.36 29.37
N GLN A 330 0.48 1.98 29.15
CA GLN A 330 1.35 2.45 30.24
C GLN A 330 0.72 3.61 31.02
N ARG A 331 -0.04 4.50 30.35
CA ARG A 331 -0.81 5.55 31.04
C ARG A 331 -1.88 4.98 31.98
N LEU A 332 -2.61 3.97 31.51
CA LEU A 332 -3.65 3.31 32.32
C LEU A 332 -3.08 2.58 33.54
N ALA A 333 -1.87 2.01 33.41
CA ALA A 333 -1.22 1.28 34.49
C ALA A 333 -0.67 2.16 35.63
N ARG A 334 -0.46 3.47 35.38
CA ARG A 334 0.25 4.36 36.32
C ARG A 334 -0.62 5.39 37.04
N ASN A 335 -1.96 5.35 36.91
CA ASN A 335 -2.90 6.29 37.55
C ASN A 335 -2.54 7.80 37.52
N GLY A 336 -1.56 8.20 36.76
CA GLY A 336 -1.05 9.56 36.70
C GLY A 336 0.19 9.58 35.82
N GLY A 337 0.04 9.92 34.62
CA GLY A 337 1.01 10.34 33.63
C GLY A 337 2.46 9.82 33.74
N TRP A 338 2.97 9.33 32.64
CA TRP A 338 4.42 9.25 32.43
C TRP A 338 4.99 10.66 32.56
N ASP A 339 5.72 10.89 33.62
CA ASP A 339 6.56 12.07 33.72
C ASP A 339 7.88 11.77 33.01
N LEU A 340 7.88 11.98 31.71
CA LEU A 340 9.10 11.90 30.89
C LEU A 340 9.88 13.22 30.90
N SER A 341 9.48 14.19 31.72
CA SER A 341 10.37 15.27 32.14
C SER A 341 11.67 14.71 32.77
N ALA A 342 11.64 13.42 33.18
CA ALA A 342 12.81 12.68 33.63
C ALA A 342 13.86 12.36 32.54
N HIS A 343 13.50 12.44 31.23
CA HIS A 343 14.45 12.09 30.14
C HIS A 343 14.43 13.07 28.95
N PRO A 344 14.54 14.40 29.16
CA PRO A 344 14.52 15.39 28.07
C PRO A 344 15.69 15.20 27.09
N ARG A 345 16.83 14.64 27.57
CA ARG A 345 18.01 14.36 26.73
C ARG A 345 17.76 13.26 25.69
N ALA A 346 17.05 12.19 26.05
CA ALA A 346 16.75 11.10 25.11
C ALA A 346 15.78 11.56 24.01
N ALA A 347 14.81 12.40 24.35
CA ALA A 347 13.88 12.99 23.38
C ALA A 347 14.60 14.00 22.47
N ALA A 348 15.48 14.83 23.00
CA ALA A 348 16.29 15.75 22.21
C ALA A 348 17.22 15.00 21.24
N VAL A 349 17.87 13.91 21.68
CA VAL A 349 18.71 13.07 20.83
C VAL A 349 17.89 12.42 19.71
N ALA A 350 16.67 11.93 19.99
CA ALA A 350 15.80 11.35 18.98
C ALA A 350 15.35 12.39 17.94
N ILE A 351 15.03 13.62 18.37
CA ILE A 351 14.67 14.73 17.47
C ILE A 351 15.87 15.14 16.61
N VAL A 352 17.06 15.33 17.22
CA VAL A 352 18.28 15.69 16.50
C VAL A 352 18.68 14.59 15.51
N ALA A 353 18.62 13.33 15.91
CA ALA A 353 18.92 12.21 15.02
C ALA A 353 17.96 12.16 13.81
N ALA A 354 16.69 12.43 14.02
CA ALA A 354 15.72 12.46 12.92
C ALA A 354 15.87 13.68 12.00
N VAL A 355 16.18 14.84 12.55
CA VAL A 355 16.52 16.03 11.75
C VAL A 355 17.78 15.78 10.92
N LEU A 356 18.82 15.23 11.53
CA LEU A 356 20.07 14.88 10.81
C LEU A 356 19.83 13.86 9.71
N LEU A 357 19.03 12.81 9.95
CA LEU A 357 18.69 11.82 8.95
C LEU A 357 17.76 12.38 7.85
N GLY A 358 16.88 13.32 8.18
CA GLY A 358 16.09 14.08 7.21
C GLY A 358 16.94 14.96 6.29
N LEU A 359 18.02 15.56 6.84
CA LEU A 359 18.98 16.38 6.09
C LEU A 359 19.85 15.55 5.11
N VAL A 360 19.98 14.25 5.31
CA VAL A 360 20.74 13.33 4.42
C VAL A 360 19.95 12.94 3.15
N GLY A 361 18.79 13.58 2.89
CA GLY A 361 18.03 13.39 1.66
C GLY A 361 17.09 12.18 1.67
N LEU A 362 16.86 11.58 2.83
CA LEU A 362 15.83 10.56 3.01
C LEU A 362 14.48 11.26 3.20
N ASN A 363 13.41 10.67 2.65
CA ASN A 363 12.06 11.20 2.86
C ASN A 363 11.72 11.14 4.37
N PRO A 364 11.47 12.26 5.04
CA PRO A 364 11.35 12.29 6.49
C PRO A 364 9.98 11.83 7.01
N SER A 365 8.97 11.59 6.14
CA SER A 365 7.62 11.24 6.60
C SER A 365 7.62 10.07 7.60
N PRO A 366 8.34 8.96 7.38
CA PRO A 366 8.42 7.87 8.34
C PRO A 366 9.12 8.26 9.64
N PHE A 367 10.17 9.08 9.55
CA PHE A 367 10.85 9.60 10.74
C PHE A 367 9.92 10.42 11.60
N PHE A 368 9.13 11.27 10.98
CA PHE A 368 8.16 12.08 11.68
C PHE A 368 7.06 11.24 12.32
N ALA A 369 6.65 10.12 11.70
CA ALA A 369 5.74 9.17 12.33
C ALA A 369 6.35 8.55 13.60
N VAL A 370 7.61 8.14 13.54
CA VAL A 370 8.34 7.60 14.71
C VAL A 370 8.60 8.67 15.74
N LEU A 371 8.96 9.89 15.33
CA LEU A 371 9.12 11.02 16.22
C LEU A 371 7.82 11.42 16.89
N LEU A 372 6.71 11.44 16.15
CA LEU A 372 5.40 11.69 16.73
C LEU A 372 5.06 10.64 17.79
N ALA A 373 5.27 9.37 17.48
CA ALA A 373 5.07 8.30 18.43
C ALA A 373 6.03 8.40 19.63
N GLY A 374 7.30 8.73 19.38
CA GLY A 374 8.29 8.99 20.41
C GLY A 374 7.95 10.22 21.26
N ALA A 375 7.49 11.31 20.64
CA ALA A 375 7.03 12.51 21.33
C ALA A 375 5.78 12.23 22.18
N LEU A 376 4.83 11.45 21.65
CA LEU A 376 3.64 11.01 22.40
C LEU A 376 3.99 10.14 23.61
N LEU A 377 5.05 9.34 23.51
CA LEU A 377 5.60 8.55 24.60
C LEU A 377 6.41 9.41 25.57
N ALA A 378 7.11 10.43 25.08
CA ALA A 378 8.20 11.12 25.76
C ALA A 378 7.81 12.44 26.42
N PHE A 379 6.84 13.18 25.91
CA PHE A 379 6.67 14.56 26.37
C PHE A 379 5.60 14.77 27.43
N SER A 380 5.94 15.65 28.40
CA SER A 380 4.95 16.26 29.29
C SER A 380 3.92 17.03 28.46
N ARG A 381 2.69 17.19 28.98
CA ARG A 381 1.60 17.92 28.30
C ARG A 381 2.00 19.31 27.78
N ARG A 382 3.01 19.95 28.37
CA ARG A 382 3.47 21.29 28.02
C ARG A 382 4.32 21.33 26.74
N LEU A 383 5.09 20.28 26.47
CA LEU A 383 5.97 20.21 25.29
C LEU A 383 5.35 19.48 24.11
N LEU A 384 4.29 18.68 24.31
CA LEU A 384 3.64 17.93 23.25
C LEU A 384 3.08 18.83 22.15
N VAL A 385 2.41 19.93 22.50
CA VAL A 385 1.80 20.86 21.54
C VAL A 385 2.84 21.55 20.67
N PRO A 386 3.90 22.20 21.22
CA PRO A 386 4.93 22.81 20.39
C PRO A 386 5.73 21.78 19.57
N ALA A 387 5.98 20.58 20.09
CA ALA A 387 6.66 19.52 19.34
C ALA A 387 5.84 19.05 18.13
N LEU A 388 4.53 18.86 18.29
CA LEU A 388 3.64 18.48 17.20
C LEU A 388 3.47 19.61 16.18
N ALA A 389 3.41 20.87 16.62
CA ALA A 389 3.36 22.03 15.72
C ALA A 389 4.66 22.15 14.91
N ALA A 390 5.81 22.02 15.56
CA ALA A 390 7.11 22.00 14.89
C ALA A 390 7.21 20.85 13.88
N LEU A 391 6.70 19.68 14.22
CA LEU A 391 6.64 18.52 13.34
C LEU A 391 5.81 18.79 12.08
N LEU A 392 4.62 19.39 12.22
CA LEU A 392 3.77 19.75 11.08
C LEU A 392 4.44 20.79 10.18
N VAL A 393 5.11 21.79 10.77
CA VAL A 393 5.87 22.81 10.02
C VAL A 393 7.02 22.17 9.26
N LEU A 394 7.77 21.26 9.89
CA LEU A 394 8.87 20.53 9.24
C LEU A 394 8.39 19.63 8.11
N LEU A 395 7.25 18.93 8.28
CA LEU A 395 6.62 18.14 7.22
C LEU A 395 6.24 19.02 6.03
N ALA A 396 5.58 20.15 6.28
CA ALA A 396 5.19 21.09 5.24
C ALA A 396 6.42 21.68 4.51
N ALA A 397 7.40 22.15 5.26
CA ALA A 397 8.65 22.70 4.71
C ALA A 397 9.40 21.69 3.85
N PHE A 398 9.43 20.42 4.28
CA PHE A 398 10.12 19.39 3.54
C PHE A 398 9.37 18.98 2.25
N ASN A 399 8.06 18.87 2.29
CA ASN A 399 7.28 18.62 1.09
C ASN A 399 7.50 19.74 0.05
N LEU A 400 7.55 20.99 0.50
CA LEU A 400 7.86 22.15 -0.35
C LEU A 400 9.31 22.12 -0.87
N TYR A 401 10.27 21.66 -0.06
CA TYR A 401 11.66 21.50 -0.51
C TYR A 401 11.81 20.44 -1.60
N LYS A 402 11.15 19.28 -1.45
CA LYS A 402 11.21 18.20 -2.47
C LYS A 402 10.44 18.50 -3.74
N SER A 403 9.41 19.31 -3.65
CA SER A 403 8.56 19.67 -4.78
C SER A 403 8.48 21.19 -4.87
N PRO A 404 9.28 21.81 -5.76
CA PRO A 404 9.23 23.26 -5.97
C PRO A 404 7.79 23.74 -6.16
N VAL A 405 7.46 24.87 -5.54
CA VAL A 405 6.08 25.42 -5.52
C VAL A 405 5.50 25.53 -6.92
N GLU A 406 6.32 25.93 -7.89
CA GLU A 406 5.94 26.04 -9.30
C GLU A 406 5.50 24.70 -9.90
N ARG A 407 6.22 23.62 -9.61
CA ARG A 407 5.88 22.26 -10.07
C ARG A 407 4.59 21.78 -9.40
N VAL A 408 4.46 21.99 -8.09
CA VAL A 408 3.25 21.61 -7.32
C VAL A 408 2.03 22.35 -7.86
N TRP A 409 2.18 23.65 -8.13
CA TRP A 409 1.11 24.46 -8.67
C TRP A 409 0.73 24.06 -10.10
N ALA A 410 1.71 23.88 -10.99
CA ALA A 410 1.49 23.40 -12.36
C ALA A 410 0.78 22.03 -12.38
N GLN A 411 1.18 21.13 -11.52
CA GLN A 411 0.55 19.80 -11.38
C GLN A 411 -0.91 19.93 -10.92
N GLY A 412 -1.20 20.74 -9.90
CA GLY A 412 -2.56 20.98 -9.44
C GLY A 412 -3.45 21.61 -10.50
N LEU A 413 -2.93 22.57 -11.26
CA LEU A 413 -3.65 23.20 -12.37
C LEU A 413 -3.94 22.25 -13.53
N ALA A 414 -3.06 21.27 -13.79
CA ALA A 414 -3.27 20.28 -14.84
C ALA A 414 -4.47 19.35 -14.58
N TRP A 415 -4.83 19.15 -13.33
CA TRP A 415 -6.01 18.34 -12.96
C TRP A 415 -7.33 19.01 -13.31
N VAL A 416 -7.40 20.34 -13.33
CA VAL A 416 -8.66 21.06 -13.58
C VAL A 416 -9.24 20.73 -14.98
N PRO A 417 -8.51 20.91 -16.10
CA PRO A 417 -9.00 20.53 -17.41
C PRO A 417 -9.22 19.02 -17.54
N ALA A 418 -8.39 18.18 -16.92
CA ALA A 418 -8.56 16.73 -16.96
C ALA A 418 -9.87 16.28 -16.32
N LEU A 419 -10.24 16.84 -15.16
CA LEU A 419 -11.49 16.50 -14.47
C LEU A 419 -12.73 17.06 -15.19
N THR A 420 -12.61 18.16 -15.92
CA THR A 420 -13.73 18.79 -16.62
C THR A 420 -13.97 18.24 -18.01
N ALA A 421 -12.92 17.86 -18.73
CA ALA A 421 -12.98 17.38 -20.10
C ALA A 421 -13.05 15.85 -20.21
N LEU A 422 -12.64 15.12 -19.15
CA LEU A 422 -12.51 13.65 -19.16
C LEU A 422 -11.80 13.15 -20.43
N PRO A 423 -10.50 13.46 -20.61
CA PRO A 423 -9.78 13.10 -21.82
C PRO A 423 -9.73 11.59 -22.04
N ASP A 424 -9.60 11.17 -23.29
CA ASP A 424 -9.41 9.77 -23.63
C ASP A 424 -8.08 9.25 -23.07
N ASP A 425 -8.03 7.96 -22.76
CA ASP A 425 -6.87 7.29 -22.17
C ASP A 425 -5.59 7.46 -23.00
N ALA A 426 -5.72 7.43 -24.32
CA ALA A 426 -4.61 7.68 -25.22
C ALA A 426 -3.98 9.08 -25.05
N ALA A 427 -4.78 10.09 -24.70
CA ALA A 427 -4.29 11.45 -24.46
C ALA A 427 -3.55 11.58 -23.12
N LEU A 428 -3.79 10.67 -22.17
CA LEU A 428 -3.12 10.60 -20.87
C LEU A 428 -1.85 9.75 -20.88
N ALA A 429 -1.62 9.00 -21.95
CA ALA A 429 -0.42 8.19 -22.15
C ALA A 429 0.76 9.05 -22.59
N THR A 430 1.99 8.63 -22.27
CA THR A 430 3.21 9.30 -22.75
C THR A 430 3.34 9.20 -24.28
N PRO A 431 4.04 10.13 -24.94
CA PRO A 431 4.24 10.06 -26.39
C PRO A 431 4.85 8.74 -26.87
N GLY A 432 5.76 8.14 -26.08
CA GLY A 432 6.34 6.84 -26.39
C GLY A 432 5.31 5.71 -26.37
N VAL A 433 4.45 5.69 -25.34
CA VAL A 433 3.34 4.72 -25.24
C VAL A 433 2.34 4.90 -26.38
N GLN A 434 1.96 6.15 -26.70
CA GLN A 434 1.05 6.44 -27.83
C GLN A 434 1.61 5.92 -29.16
N TRP A 435 2.90 6.13 -29.40
CA TRP A 435 3.56 5.62 -30.60
C TRP A 435 3.60 4.09 -30.62
N ALA A 436 4.03 3.46 -29.50
CA ALA A 436 4.13 2.01 -29.42
C ALA A 436 2.77 1.33 -29.60
N SER A 437 1.71 1.87 -28.97
CA SER A 437 0.35 1.36 -29.11
C SER A 437 -0.15 1.41 -30.57
N ARG A 438 0.06 2.54 -31.25
CA ARG A 438 -0.31 2.70 -32.66
C ARG A 438 0.46 1.73 -33.56
N ARG A 439 1.77 1.61 -33.37
CA ARG A 439 2.61 0.71 -34.20
C ARG A 439 2.23 -0.77 -33.97
N LEU A 440 1.87 -1.16 -32.74
CA LEU A 440 1.35 -2.50 -32.47
C LEU A 440 0.04 -2.77 -33.20
N GLN A 441 -0.92 -1.85 -33.15
CA GLN A 441 -2.18 -1.98 -33.87
C GLN A 441 -1.97 -2.06 -35.39
N GLU A 442 -1.11 -1.21 -35.96
CA GLU A 442 -0.72 -1.24 -37.39
C GLU A 442 -0.06 -2.56 -37.80
N SER A 443 0.63 -3.24 -36.87
CA SER A 443 1.24 -4.54 -37.12
C SER A 443 0.25 -5.70 -37.14
N GLY A 444 -1.02 -5.47 -36.74
CA GLY A 444 -2.04 -6.48 -36.61
C GLY A 444 -1.88 -7.36 -35.37
N ALA A 445 -1.19 -6.87 -34.32
CA ALA A 445 -1.02 -7.59 -33.07
C ALA A 445 -2.37 -7.90 -32.42
N GLN A 446 -2.53 -9.12 -31.91
CA GLN A 446 -3.70 -9.58 -31.16
C GLN A 446 -3.45 -9.65 -29.65
N CYS A 447 -2.22 -9.45 -29.23
CA CYS A 447 -1.78 -9.41 -27.85
C CYS A 447 -0.52 -8.54 -27.72
N VAL A 448 -0.20 -8.14 -26.51
CA VAL A 448 0.98 -7.33 -26.17
C VAL A 448 1.99 -8.20 -25.43
N PHE A 449 3.23 -8.26 -25.91
CA PHE A 449 4.37 -8.76 -25.15
C PHE A 449 5.29 -7.58 -24.87
N ASP A 450 5.16 -7.01 -23.68
CA ASP A 450 6.00 -5.91 -23.20
C ASP A 450 7.02 -6.45 -22.19
N LEU A 451 8.30 -6.22 -22.45
CA LEU A 451 9.38 -6.64 -21.58
C LEU A 451 9.48 -5.81 -20.29
N ALA A 452 8.88 -4.62 -20.27
CA ALA A 452 8.77 -3.81 -19.06
C ALA A 452 7.50 -4.15 -18.28
N ASN A 453 7.39 -3.75 -17.01
CA ASN A 453 6.16 -3.87 -16.25
C ASN A 453 5.21 -2.68 -16.54
N ASN A 454 4.83 -2.55 -17.81
CA ASN A 454 4.01 -1.46 -18.31
C ASN A 454 2.71 -2.00 -18.89
N GLY A 455 1.60 -1.77 -18.22
CA GLY A 455 0.27 -2.18 -18.68
C GLY A 455 -0.48 -1.10 -19.46
N VAL A 456 0.08 0.10 -19.63
CA VAL A 456 -0.61 1.21 -20.32
C VAL A 456 -0.86 0.88 -21.78
N ILE A 457 0.08 0.20 -22.44
CA ILE A 457 -0.10 -0.24 -23.84
C ILE A 457 -1.30 -1.18 -23.95
N ASN A 458 -1.43 -2.15 -23.03
CA ASN A 458 -2.61 -3.02 -22.98
C ASN A 458 -3.90 -2.22 -22.77
N GLY A 459 -3.89 -1.24 -21.84
CA GLY A 459 -5.05 -0.39 -21.56
C GLY A 459 -5.45 0.48 -22.76
N VAL A 460 -4.48 1.09 -23.47
CA VAL A 460 -4.76 1.93 -24.67
C VAL A 460 -5.24 1.09 -25.86
N THR A 461 -4.70 -0.11 -26.02
CA THR A 461 -5.02 -0.97 -27.17
C THR A 461 -6.17 -1.94 -26.91
N ASP A 462 -6.57 -2.12 -25.66
CA ASP A 462 -7.50 -3.16 -25.17
C ASP A 462 -7.04 -4.58 -25.57
N LEU A 463 -5.74 -4.80 -25.72
CA LEU A 463 -5.17 -6.09 -26.07
C LEU A 463 -4.70 -6.84 -24.81
N PRO A 464 -4.94 -8.17 -24.73
CA PRO A 464 -4.42 -9.00 -23.65
C PRO A 464 -2.91 -9.11 -23.68
N ALA A 465 -2.30 -9.55 -22.59
CA ALA A 465 -0.92 -10.02 -22.60
C ALA A 465 -0.79 -11.29 -23.45
N CYS A 466 0.33 -11.45 -24.18
CA CYS A 466 0.59 -12.64 -25.02
C CYS A 466 0.88 -13.91 -24.21
N THR A 467 1.17 -13.77 -22.93
CA THR A 467 1.53 -14.88 -22.04
C THR A 467 0.74 -14.78 -20.73
N LYS A 468 0.65 -15.90 -20.02
CA LYS A 468 0.07 -15.89 -18.66
C LYS A 468 0.87 -15.04 -17.67
N TYR A 469 2.13 -14.77 -17.96
CA TYR A 469 2.97 -13.83 -17.24
C TYR A 469 2.71 -12.43 -17.79
N ILE A 470 1.73 -11.74 -17.23
CA ILE A 470 1.32 -10.39 -17.68
C ILE A 470 2.52 -9.45 -17.76
N TYR A 471 3.43 -9.58 -16.80
CA TYR A 471 4.70 -8.86 -16.77
C TYR A 471 5.87 -9.84 -16.84
N PRO A 472 6.45 -10.07 -18.04
CA PRO A 472 7.55 -11.01 -18.24
C PRO A 472 8.75 -10.79 -17.30
N VAL A 473 8.98 -9.55 -16.87
CA VAL A 473 10.04 -9.16 -15.94
C VAL A 473 9.98 -9.91 -14.60
N TYR A 474 8.81 -10.37 -14.18
CA TYR A 474 8.62 -11.12 -12.93
C TYR A 474 8.71 -12.64 -13.10
N ALA A 475 8.65 -13.15 -14.33
CA ALA A 475 8.93 -14.55 -14.64
C ALA A 475 10.45 -14.80 -14.57
N THR A 476 10.95 -15.01 -13.36
CA THR A 476 12.38 -15.19 -13.06
C THR A 476 12.90 -16.51 -13.61
N PRO A 477 14.21 -16.80 -13.57
CA PRO A 477 14.81 -17.94 -14.27
C PRO A 477 14.08 -19.29 -14.17
N PRO A 478 13.45 -19.69 -13.06
CA PRO A 478 12.69 -20.95 -13.01
C PRO A 478 11.53 -21.04 -14.00
N TYR A 479 10.96 -19.89 -14.40
CA TYR A 479 9.80 -19.81 -15.28
C TYR A 479 10.15 -19.38 -16.72
N GLU A 480 11.43 -19.16 -17.03
CA GLU A 480 11.86 -18.69 -18.36
C GLU A 480 11.41 -19.64 -19.50
N ALA A 481 11.54 -20.95 -19.28
CA ALA A 481 11.17 -21.94 -20.30
C ALA A 481 9.66 -21.92 -20.60
N ASP A 482 8.86 -21.76 -19.57
CA ASP A 482 7.41 -21.71 -19.66
C ASP A 482 6.94 -20.38 -20.30
N LEU A 483 7.53 -19.25 -19.89
CA LEU A 483 7.31 -17.95 -20.53
C LEU A 483 7.65 -17.98 -22.02
N LEU A 484 8.79 -18.59 -22.38
CA LEU A 484 9.21 -18.71 -23.77
C LEU A 484 8.25 -19.59 -24.58
N SER A 485 7.78 -20.70 -24.00
CA SER A 485 6.76 -21.56 -24.64
C SER A 485 5.46 -20.80 -24.90
N ASP A 486 4.97 -20.02 -23.95
CA ASP A 486 3.77 -19.19 -24.13
C ASP A 486 3.98 -18.16 -25.27
N LEU A 487 5.13 -17.48 -25.28
CA LEU A 487 5.45 -16.49 -26.30
C LEU A 487 5.57 -17.12 -27.71
N GLN A 488 6.16 -18.31 -27.81
CA GLN A 488 6.26 -19.06 -29.06
C GLN A 488 4.89 -19.49 -29.58
N HIS A 489 3.98 -19.86 -28.67
CA HIS A 489 2.61 -20.23 -29.03
C HIS A 489 1.79 -19.01 -29.50
N ALA A 490 1.88 -17.90 -28.78
CA ALA A 490 1.19 -16.66 -29.13
C ALA A 490 1.74 -16.03 -30.42
N ASP A 491 3.02 -16.20 -30.66
CA ASP A 491 3.77 -15.76 -31.84
C ASP A 491 3.39 -14.34 -32.34
N PRO A 492 3.42 -13.28 -31.50
CA PRO A 492 2.98 -11.94 -31.86
C PRO A 492 3.82 -11.37 -33.02
N PRO A 493 3.29 -10.45 -33.85
CA PRO A 493 4.04 -9.84 -34.96
C PRO A 493 5.17 -8.94 -34.49
N ALA A 494 5.05 -8.39 -33.27
CA ALA A 494 6.05 -7.53 -32.65
C ALA A 494 6.10 -7.72 -31.14
N VAL A 495 7.25 -7.39 -30.54
CA VAL A 495 7.47 -7.31 -29.08
C VAL A 495 7.88 -5.89 -28.72
N VAL A 496 7.50 -5.44 -27.52
CA VAL A 496 7.73 -4.07 -27.04
C VAL A 496 8.77 -4.09 -25.93
N TYR A 497 9.58 -3.06 -25.86
CA TYR A 497 10.45 -2.81 -24.71
C TYR A 497 10.68 -1.31 -24.49
N SER A 498 11.03 -0.92 -23.28
CA SER A 498 11.45 0.43 -22.94
C SER A 498 12.97 0.54 -22.97
N THR A 499 13.50 1.67 -23.43
CA THR A 499 14.93 2.00 -23.37
C THR A 499 15.34 2.56 -22.00
N THR A 500 14.38 2.95 -21.16
CA THR A 500 14.62 3.67 -19.92
C THR A 500 14.28 2.84 -18.67
N PHE A 501 13.45 1.81 -18.79
CA PHE A 501 12.94 1.08 -17.63
C PHE A 501 12.87 -0.44 -17.88
N TRP A 502 13.35 -1.21 -16.95
CA TRP A 502 13.27 -2.66 -16.74
C TRP A 502 12.88 -3.53 -17.96
N SER A 503 13.63 -3.44 -19.03
CA SER A 503 13.44 -4.31 -20.19
C SER A 503 14.62 -5.25 -20.36
N PHE A 504 15.74 -4.72 -20.86
CA PHE A 504 16.96 -5.51 -21.03
C PHE A 504 17.91 -5.43 -19.84
N ASN A 505 17.66 -4.57 -18.88
CA ASN A 505 18.39 -4.46 -17.63
C ASN A 505 17.44 -4.42 -16.44
N LEU A 506 17.46 -5.45 -15.62
CA LEU A 506 16.60 -5.63 -14.47
C LEU A 506 17.41 -5.54 -13.19
N ASN A 507 17.29 -4.44 -12.46
CA ASN A 507 18.06 -4.23 -11.21
C ASN A 507 19.58 -4.36 -11.41
N ASN A 508 20.11 -3.81 -12.50
CA ASN A 508 21.50 -3.93 -12.93
C ASN A 508 21.95 -5.36 -13.33
N ILE A 509 21.01 -6.27 -13.52
CA ILE A 509 21.27 -7.59 -14.10
C ILE A 509 20.79 -7.55 -15.53
N SER A 510 21.67 -7.85 -16.49
CA SER A 510 21.31 -7.87 -17.90
C SER A 510 20.27 -8.96 -18.18
N MET A 511 19.40 -8.71 -19.18
CA MET A 511 18.47 -9.75 -19.60
C MET A 511 19.18 -10.99 -20.15
N HIS A 512 20.37 -10.83 -20.72
CA HIS A 512 21.22 -11.95 -21.16
C HIS A 512 21.55 -12.89 -20.00
N ASP A 513 21.82 -12.34 -18.81
CA ASP A 513 22.15 -13.14 -17.62
C ASP A 513 20.89 -13.71 -16.94
N LYS A 514 19.80 -12.94 -16.93
CA LYS A 514 18.57 -13.30 -16.23
C LYS A 514 17.63 -14.19 -17.05
N PHE A 515 17.53 -13.93 -18.35
CA PHE A 515 16.68 -14.64 -19.30
C PHE A 515 17.43 -14.96 -20.60
N PRO A 516 18.49 -15.79 -20.58
CA PRO A 516 19.35 -16.01 -21.71
C PRO A 516 18.65 -16.66 -22.92
N ARG A 517 17.71 -17.58 -22.68
CA ARG A 517 16.96 -18.27 -23.72
C ARG A 517 15.96 -17.33 -24.39
N LEU A 518 15.22 -16.54 -23.59
CA LEU A 518 14.29 -15.54 -24.08
C LEU A 518 15.03 -14.48 -24.92
N LYS A 519 16.19 -13.99 -24.42
CA LYS A 519 17.01 -13.01 -25.16
C LYS A 519 17.47 -13.55 -26.51
N ALA A 520 17.99 -14.79 -26.53
CA ALA A 520 18.42 -15.45 -27.77
C ALA A 520 17.25 -15.64 -28.76
N TYR A 521 16.08 -16.03 -28.27
CA TYR A 521 14.88 -16.15 -29.09
C TYR A 521 14.43 -14.81 -29.68
N LEU A 522 14.40 -13.75 -28.87
CA LEU A 522 14.03 -12.42 -29.34
C LEU A 522 15.01 -11.89 -30.41
N ASP A 523 16.30 -12.09 -30.21
CA ASP A 523 17.32 -11.67 -31.17
C ASP A 523 17.20 -12.40 -32.53
N ALA A 524 16.88 -13.68 -32.49
CA ALA A 524 16.74 -14.49 -33.71
C ALA A 524 15.39 -14.26 -34.41
N ARG A 525 14.29 -14.14 -33.65
CA ARG A 525 12.93 -14.10 -34.24
C ARG A 525 12.47 -12.69 -34.58
N TYR A 526 12.93 -11.66 -33.85
CA TYR A 526 12.51 -10.27 -33.95
C TYR A 526 13.72 -9.34 -34.23
N PRO A 527 14.41 -9.47 -35.39
CA PRO A 527 15.65 -8.74 -35.64
C PRO A 527 15.44 -7.29 -36.13
N VAL A 528 14.24 -6.93 -36.61
CA VAL A 528 13.96 -5.59 -37.12
C VAL A 528 13.48 -4.71 -35.98
N GLU A 529 14.19 -3.62 -35.71
CA GLU A 529 13.92 -2.72 -34.60
C GLU A 529 13.54 -1.32 -35.06
N GLU A 530 12.49 -0.78 -34.49
CA GLU A 530 12.05 0.61 -34.66
C GLU A 530 11.89 1.24 -33.29
N CYS A 531 12.47 2.42 -33.05
CA CYS A 531 12.41 3.13 -31.79
C CYS A 531 11.89 4.56 -31.96
N GLN A 532 11.08 5.01 -30.99
CA GLN A 532 10.69 6.40 -30.85
C GLN A 532 10.53 6.77 -29.36
N VAL A 533 11.13 7.92 -29.01
CA VAL A 533 11.18 8.43 -27.63
C VAL A 533 11.89 7.41 -26.72
N ASP A 534 11.18 6.77 -25.82
CA ASP A 534 11.67 5.81 -24.82
C ASP A 534 11.15 4.39 -25.04
N TYR A 535 10.51 4.12 -26.20
CA TYR A 535 9.98 2.80 -26.57
C TYR A 535 10.55 2.32 -27.89
N CYS A 536 10.76 1.01 -27.97
CA CYS A 536 11.14 0.29 -29.17
C CYS A 536 10.19 -0.90 -29.41
N LEU A 537 9.92 -1.17 -30.68
CA LEU A 537 9.29 -2.40 -31.14
C LEU A 537 10.31 -3.21 -31.92
N ARG A 538 10.33 -4.50 -31.69
CA ARG A 538 11.08 -5.45 -32.52
C ARG A 538 10.08 -6.32 -33.27
N PHE A 539 10.23 -6.37 -34.58
CA PHE A 539 9.35 -7.06 -35.53
C PHE A 539 9.98 -8.35 -36.04
N LYS A 540 9.13 -9.31 -36.36
CA LYS A 540 9.53 -10.50 -37.09
C LYS A 540 10.11 -10.13 -38.48
N THR A 541 11.08 -10.89 -38.95
CA THR A 541 11.40 -10.91 -40.36
C THR A 541 10.17 -11.33 -41.16
N LYS A 542 9.76 -10.53 -42.14
CA LYS A 542 8.77 -10.97 -43.12
C LYS A 542 9.37 -12.18 -43.83
N GLY A 543 8.82 -13.37 -43.54
CA GLY A 543 9.20 -14.59 -44.22
C GLY A 543 8.71 -14.61 -45.66
#